data_142c72866c06337057091c20bbf8a9dc
#
_entry.id   142c72866c06337057091c20bbf8a9dc
#
_cell.length_a   1.000
_cell.length_b   1.000
_cell.length_c   1.000
_cell.angle_alpha   90.00
_cell.angle_beta   90.00
_cell.angle_gamma   90.00
#
_symmetry.space_group_name_H-M   'P 1'
#
loop_
_entity.id
_entity.type
_entity.pdbx_description
1 polymer ?
#
loop_
_entity_poly.entity_id
_entity_poly.type
_entity_poly.pdbx_seq_one_letter_code
_entity_poly.pdbx_strand_id
1 'polypeptide(L)'
;MTTEGSNQEDWRQPFLDYFQQGKLPVNKAIRGQIRKRALRFVYVNNTLYWRSYEGSWLRCISKVEAHQVMQEIHSGVCGAHQSGSRMRVQIKLMGYYWPTMINDCENFSRQCHMCQIHGDFIHQHPNALHPTVVSWPFEIWGTEIIGHIDPPASNGHRFILAATDYFSKWAEARSYREIKASDVVRFFTTQVLSRYGNPRKIISDNGTAFKNAKIDAFADKHKIEWRYSSVYNPRANGLAQAFNKTLIKILRKTIGDNQRNWHEKLHEALWAYRITHRTATQATPYSLVYGAEAVLPIEVELPSLRIAMAVQIPLTKQTQMRLQELDGMDERRLAAQQNLELYQARMARAYEKLSRPRTFKKGELVLVLRRPILGRHHGPKFAPNWEGPYVIEQAYEGGAYLLADSNGKHPVSSINGRYLKKYYGQNYPDVPITHQSQWESGQQTDRADNC
;
A
#
# COMPACT_ATOMS: atom_id res chain seq x y z
N MET A 1 2.97 -53.13 -25.72
CA MET A 1 2.45 -51.81 -26.09
C MET A 1 3.44 -50.77 -25.61
N THR A 2 4.22 -50.28 -26.51
CA THR A 2 5.34 -49.35 -26.32
C THR A 2 4.81 -47.95 -26.06
N THR A 3 5.05 -47.42 -24.87
CA THR A 3 4.78 -46.02 -24.52
C THR A 3 5.93 -45.18 -25.10
N GLU A 4 5.64 -44.40 -26.14
CA GLU A 4 6.49 -43.33 -26.62
C GLU A 4 6.55 -42.22 -25.54
N GLY A 5 7.55 -42.29 -24.66
CA GLY A 5 7.90 -41.23 -23.71
C GLY A 5 8.76 -40.19 -24.40
N SER A 6 8.36 -38.93 -24.36
CA SER A 6 9.05 -37.75 -24.90
C SER A 6 10.55 -37.79 -24.55
N ASN A 7 11.39 -37.79 -25.56
CA ASN A 7 12.85 -37.85 -25.49
C ASN A 7 13.44 -36.53 -24.98
N GLN A 8 13.29 -36.20 -23.72
CA GLN A 8 14.06 -35.13 -23.05
C GLN A 8 15.38 -35.76 -22.62
N GLU A 9 16.50 -35.42 -23.29
CA GLU A 9 17.83 -35.86 -22.94
C GLU A 9 18.12 -35.62 -21.45
N ASP A 10 18.48 -36.69 -20.75
CA ASP A 10 18.87 -36.60 -19.32
C ASP A 10 20.18 -35.80 -19.25
N TRP A 11 20.15 -34.67 -18.52
CA TRP A 11 21.30 -33.80 -18.36
C TRP A 11 22.54 -34.50 -17.79
N ARG A 12 22.39 -35.64 -17.16
CA ARG A 12 23.46 -36.47 -16.59
C ARG A 12 24.20 -37.26 -17.67
N GLN A 13 23.51 -37.59 -18.77
CA GLN A 13 24.02 -38.53 -19.78
C GLN A 13 25.40 -38.15 -20.31
N PRO A 14 25.72 -36.90 -20.70
CA PRO A 14 27.06 -36.54 -21.16
C PRO A 14 28.16 -36.73 -20.09
N PHE A 15 27.85 -36.64 -18.84
CA PHE A 15 28.78 -36.91 -17.74
C PHE A 15 28.91 -38.41 -17.48
N LEU A 16 27.84 -39.18 -17.57
CA LEU A 16 27.86 -40.64 -17.45
C LEU A 16 28.69 -41.24 -18.58
N ASP A 17 28.49 -40.84 -19.82
CA ASP A 17 29.28 -41.29 -20.99
C ASP A 17 30.76 -40.97 -20.81
N TYR A 18 31.07 -39.79 -20.31
CA TYR A 18 32.45 -39.37 -20.04
C TYR A 18 33.10 -40.20 -18.92
N PHE A 19 32.43 -40.46 -17.79
CA PHE A 19 32.99 -41.22 -16.67
C PHE A 19 33.03 -42.70 -16.95
N GLN A 20 32.05 -43.25 -17.68
CA GLN A 20 31.97 -44.72 -17.91
C GLN A 20 32.79 -45.15 -19.11
N GLN A 21 32.79 -44.35 -20.19
CA GLN A 21 33.33 -44.76 -21.51
C GLN A 21 34.39 -43.81 -22.08
N GLY A 22 34.71 -42.71 -21.38
CA GLY A 22 35.59 -41.68 -21.88
C GLY A 22 35.04 -40.90 -23.11
N LYS A 23 33.77 -41.13 -23.45
CA LYS A 23 33.13 -40.52 -24.62
C LYS A 23 32.80 -39.05 -24.37
N LEU A 24 33.11 -38.21 -25.32
CA LEU A 24 32.80 -36.78 -25.30
C LEU A 24 32.01 -36.38 -26.53
N PRO A 25 31.10 -35.42 -26.46
CA PRO A 25 30.34 -34.93 -27.59
C PRO A 25 31.25 -34.40 -28.71
N VAL A 26 30.77 -34.50 -29.95
CA VAL A 26 31.49 -34.06 -31.16
C VAL A 26 31.74 -32.54 -31.13
N ASN A 27 30.82 -31.76 -30.58
CA ASN A 27 30.93 -30.32 -30.47
C ASN A 27 32.05 -29.90 -29.51
N LYS A 28 33.07 -29.19 -30.05
CA LYS A 28 34.27 -28.75 -29.32
C LYS A 28 33.96 -27.84 -28.11
N ALA A 29 32.93 -26.96 -28.21
CA ALA A 29 32.55 -26.07 -27.13
C ALA A 29 31.92 -26.86 -25.95
N ILE A 30 31.02 -27.81 -26.24
CA ILE A 30 30.36 -28.65 -25.24
C ILE A 30 31.39 -29.59 -24.60
N ARG A 31 32.32 -30.13 -25.36
CA ARG A 31 33.44 -30.96 -24.87
C ARG A 31 34.27 -30.23 -23.81
N GLY A 32 34.63 -28.96 -24.06
CA GLY A 32 35.38 -28.15 -23.11
C GLY A 32 34.60 -27.86 -21.83
N GLN A 33 33.30 -27.62 -21.93
CA GLN A 33 32.42 -27.41 -20.77
C GLN A 33 32.28 -28.68 -19.93
N ILE A 34 32.07 -29.83 -20.54
CA ILE A 34 31.99 -31.12 -19.81
C ILE A 34 33.27 -31.39 -19.04
N ARG A 35 34.44 -31.27 -19.67
CA ARG A 35 35.73 -31.47 -18.99
C ARG A 35 35.92 -30.55 -17.80
N LYS A 36 35.62 -29.26 -17.94
CA LYS A 36 35.71 -28.28 -16.82
C LYS A 36 34.74 -28.59 -15.68
N ARG A 37 33.49 -28.95 -16.01
CA ARG A 37 32.48 -29.29 -15.03
C ARG A 37 32.68 -30.62 -14.36
N ALA A 38 33.24 -31.64 -15.11
CA ALA A 38 33.50 -32.96 -14.59
C ALA A 38 34.39 -32.97 -13.34
N LEU A 39 35.25 -31.98 -13.15
CA LEU A 39 36.05 -31.81 -11.94
C LEU A 39 35.23 -31.67 -10.65
N ARG A 40 33.97 -31.30 -10.75
CA ARG A 40 33.03 -31.14 -9.63
C ARG A 40 32.11 -32.35 -9.46
N PHE A 41 32.21 -33.35 -10.28
CA PHE A 41 31.40 -34.56 -10.21
C PHE A 41 32.27 -35.74 -9.83
N VAL A 42 31.65 -36.70 -9.17
CA VAL A 42 32.25 -37.97 -8.78
C VAL A 42 31.27 -39.05 -9.20
N TYR A 43 31.78 -40.10 -9.85
CA TYR A 43 31.00 -41.26 -10.25
C TYR A 43 31.42 -42.46 -9.45
N VAL A 44 30.54 -42.99 -8.59
CA VAL A 44 30.79 -44.12 -7.71
C VAL A 44 29.53 -44.97 -7.63
N ASN A 45 29.71 -46.31 -7.67
CA ASN A 45 28.64 -47.29 -7.55
C ASN A 45 27.46 -47.01 -8.48
N ASN A 46 27.75 -46.75 -9.75
CA ASN A 46 26.75 -46.42 -10.79
C ASN A 46 25.92 -45.17 -10.54
N THR A 47 26.38 -44.28 -9.65
CA THR A 47 25.67 -43.05 -9.29
C THR A 47 26.59 -41.84 -9.44
N LEU A 48 26.06 -40.79 -10.07
CA LEU A 48 26.75 -39.52 -10.24
C LEU A 48 26.46 -38.63 -9.03
N TYR A 49 27.50 -38.06 -8.44
CA TYR A 49 27.41 -37.09 -7.34
C TYR A 49 28.04 -35.77 -7.73
N TRP A 50 27.48 -34.69 -7.24
CA TRP A 50 28.06 -33.37 -7.32
C TRP A 50 28.74 -33.00 -6.00
N ARG A 51 30.01 -32.57 -6.07
CA ARG A 51 30.77 -32.11 -4.92
C ARG A 51 30.43 -30.68 -4.59
N SER A 52 29.82 -30.42 -3.43
CA SER A 52 29.52 -29.08 -2.92
C SER A 52 30.81 -28.35 -2.53
N TYR A 53 30.73 -27.03 -2.34
CA TYR A 53 31.87 -26.24 -1.85
C TYR A 53 32.25 -26.62 -0.41
N GLU A 54 31.32 -27.15 0.35
CA GLU A 54 31.49 -27.60 1.73
C GLU A 54 32.06 -29.05 1.82
N GLY A 55 32.36 -29.66 0.69
CA GLY A 55 32.91 -31.01 0.60
C GLY A 55 31.87 -32.14 0.60
N SER A 56 30.58 -31.83 0.79
CA SER A 56 29.50 -32.84 0.76
C SER A 56 29.23 -33.33 -0.67
N TRP A 57 28.88 -34.60 -0.80
CA TRP A 57 28.49 -35.20 -2.07
C TRP A 57 26.96 -35.22 -2.17
N LEU A 58 26.43 -34.63 -3.23
CA LEU A 58 25.00 -34.58 -3.50
C LEU A 58 24.68 -35.47 -4.69
N ARG A 59 23.73 -36.39 -4.54
CA ARG A 59 23.28 -37.30 -5.58
C ARG A 59 22.66 -36.50 -6.74
N CYS A 60 23.16 -36.69 -7.93
CA CYS A 60 22.62 -36.09 -9.14
C CYS A 60 21.36 -36.83 -9.58
N ILE A 61 20.26 -36.15 -9.64
CA ILE A 61 18.95 -36.70 -9.98
C ILE A 61 18.45 -36.20 -11.34
N SER A 62 17.60 -36.97 -12.00
CA SER A 62 16.95 -36.63 -13.27
C SER A 62 15.90 -35.53 -13.03
N LYS A 63 15.38 -34.99 -14.14
CA LYS A 63 14.31 -33.98 -14.08
C LYS A 63 13.02 -34.55 -13.48
N VAL A 64 12.71 -35.80 -13.75
CA VAL A 64 11.52 -36.48 -13.22
C VAL A 64 11.67 -36.69 -11.70
N GLU A 65 12.83 -37.24 -11.25
CA GLU A 65 13.13 -37.40 -9.84
C GLU A 65 13.13 -36.05 -9.10
N ALA A 66 13.67 -35.00 -9.74
CA ALA A 66 13.68 -33.63 -9.17
C ALA A 66 12.26 -33.10 -8.94
N HIS A 67 11.33 -33.36 -9.88
CA HIS A 67 9.94 -32.97 -9.72
C HIS A 67 9.27 -33.70 -8.55
N GLN A 68 9.49 -35.02 -8.43
CA GLN A 68 8.96 -35.80 -7.31
C GLN A 68 9.50 -35.30 -5.96
N VAL A 69 10.80 -35.03 -5.87
CA VAL A 69 11.42 -34.49 -4.66
C VAL A 69 10.83 -33.10 -4.30
N MET A 70 10.67 -32.23 -5.30
CA MET A 70 10.04 -30.93 -5.07
C MET A 70 8.59 -31.05 -4.61
N GLN A 71 7.82 -31.94 -5.21
CA GLN A 71 6.43 -32.19 -4.84
C GLN A 71 6.32 -32.70 -3.40
N GLU A 72 7.13 -33.69 -3.01
CA GLU A 72 7.11 -34.25 -1.67
C GLU A 72 7.45 -33.19 -0.61
N ILE A 73 8.52 -32.41 -0.83
CA ILE A 73 8.95 -31.38 0.12
C ILE A 73 7.96 -30.22 0.20
N HIS A 74 7.30 -29.87 -0.91
CA HIS A 74 6.40 -28.74 -0.97
C HIS A 74 4.99 -29.08 -0.45
N SER A 75 4.40 -30.15 -0.95
CA SER A 75 2.99 -30.51 -0.73
C SER A 75 2.77 -31.96 -0.28
N GLY A 76 3.84 -32.73 -0.04
CA GLY A 76 3.74 -34.08 0.52
C GLY A 76 3.31 -34.07 1.98
N VAL A 77 3.31 -35.25 2.61
CA VAL A 77 2.84 -35.46 4.01
C VAL A 77 3.54 -34.53 5.01
N CYS A 78 4.83 -34.27 4.83
CA CYS A 78 5.61 -33.34 5.63
C CYS A 78 5.81 -31.97 4.93
N GLY A 79 5.08 -31.71 3.87
CA GLY A 79 5.18 -30.49 3.07
C GLY A 79 4.58 -29.29 3.81
N ALA A 80 5.36 -28.21 3.90
CA ALA A 80 4.94 -26.97 4.56
C ALA A 80 4.66 -25.83 3.58
N HIS A 81 4.41 -26.12 2.30
CA HIS A 81 4.25 -25.14 1.25
C HIS A 81 5.31 -24.03 1.27
N GLN A 82 6.57 -24.45 1.42
CA GLN A 82 7.71 -23.56 1.58
C GLN A 82 8.00 -22.75 0.31
N SER A 83 8.63 -21.58 0.50
CA SER A 83 9.16 -20.79 -0.63
C SER A 83 10.25 -21.56 -1.36
N GLY A 84 10.44 -21.30 -2.67
CA GLY A 84 11.44 -21.97 -3.49
C GLY A 84 12.85 -21.91 -2.91
N SER A 85 13.25 -20.81 -2.29
CA SER A 85 14.55 -20.66 -1.64
C SER A 85 14.73 -21.61 -0.44
N ARG A 86 13.72 -21.78 0.42
CA ARG A 86 13.75 -22.71 1.56
C ARG A 86 13.72 -24.16 1.09
N MET A 87 12.87 -24.47 0.11
CA MET A 87 12.78 -25.80 -0.49
C MET A 87 14.15 -26.23 -1.06
N ARG A 88 14.85 -25.33 -1.78
CA ARG A 88 16.20 -25.58 -2.28
C ARG A 88 17.19 -25.97 -1.17
N VAL A 89 17.16 -25.24 -0.04
CA VAL A 89 18.04 -25.55 1.10
C VAL A 89 17.74 -26.95 1.63
N GLN A 90 16.47 -27.28 1.82
CA GLN A 90 16.06 -28.58 2.31
C GLN A 90 16.46 -29.72 1.37
N ILE A 91 16.29 -29.55 0.06
CA ILE A 91 16.72 -30.52 -0.96
C ILE A 91 18.23 -30.78 -0.88
N LYS A 92 19.02 -29.70 -0.70
CA LYS A 92 20.48 -29.85 -0.52
C LYS A 92 20.83 -30.60 0.77
N LEU A 93 20.15 -30.33 1.87
CA LEU A 93 20.35 -31.04 3.15
C LEU A 93 19.99 -32.54 3.02
N MET A 94 18.99 -32.86 2.16
CA MET A 94 18.65 -34.25 1.83
C MET A 94 19.69 -34.94 0.91
N GLY A 95 20.67 -34.20 0.41
CA GLY A 95 21.74 -34.75 -0.42
C GLY A 95 21.43 -34.84 -1.92
N TYR A 96 20.50 -34.04 -2.46
CA TYR A 96 20.15 -34.06 -3.87
C TYR A 96 20.64 -32.82 -4.62
N TYR A 97 20.92 -32.99 -5.92
CA TYR A 97 21.39 -31.91 -6.80
C TYR A 97 20.95 -32.12 -8.26
N TRP A 98 20.61 -31.00 -8.90
CA TRP A 98 20.52 -30.86 -10.37
C TRP A 98 20.83 -29.41 -10.77
N PRO A 99 21.28 -29.12 -12.03
CA PRO A 99 21.80 -27.81 -12.40
C PRO A 99 20.80 -26.64 -12.30
N THR A 100 19.53 -26.89 -12.60
CA THR A 100 18.47 -25.88 -12.66
C THR A 100 17.67 -25.73 -11.36
N MET A 101 18.11 -26.40 -10.27
CA MET A 101 17.39 -26.51 -8.99
C MET A 101 16.90 -25.19 -8.42
N ILE A 102 17.65 -24.08 -8.60
CA ILE A 102 17.26 -22.75 -8.10
C ILE A 102 15.98 -22.30 -8.78
N ASN A 103 16.00 -22.25 -10.12
CA ASN A 103 14.88 -21.78 -10.92
C ASN A 103 13.67 -22.72 -10.82
N ASP A 104 13.92 -24.03 -10.78
CA ASP A 104 12.86 -25.03 -10.71
C ASP A 104 12.10 -24.93 -9.36
N CYS A 105 12.82 -24.83 -8.24
CA CYS A 105 12.21 -24.64 -6.92
C CYS A 105 11.41 -23.33 -6.84
N GLU A 106 11.93 -22.22 -7.40
CA GLU A 106 11.23 -20.94 -7.42
C GLU A 106 9.96 -20.98 -8.26
N ASN A 107 10.05 -21.57 -9.45
CA ASN A 107 8.91 -21.72 -10.34
C ASN A 107 7.86 -22.66 -9.76
N PHE A 108 8.27 -23.79 -9.17
CA PHE A 108 7.38 -24.75 -8.54
C PHE A 108 6.55 -24.11 -7.43
N SER A 109 7.21 -23.41 -6.50
CA SER A 109 6.50 -22.74 -5.40
C SER A 109 5.62 -21.56 -5.89
N ARG A 110 6.06 -20.84 -6.94
CA ARG A 110 5.30 -19.74 -7.53
C ARG A 110 4.00 -20.19 -8.18
N GLN A 111 4.01 -21.38 -8.83
CA GLN A 111 2.87 -21.95 -9.52
C GLN A 111 1.90 -22.70 -8.59
N CYS A 112 2.28 -22.98 -7.36
CA CYS A 112 1.41 -23.65 -6.42
C CYS A 112 0.16 -22.82 -6.12
N HIS A 113 -1.04 -23.37 -6.42
CA HIS A 113 -2.31 -22.69 -6.20
C HIS A 113 -2.50 -22.29 -4.73
N MET A 114 -2.27 -23.22 -3.79
CA MET A 114 -2.41 -22.98 -2.36
C MET A 114 -1.51 -21.86 -1.86
N CYS A 115 -0.24 -21.82 -2.32
CA CYS A 115 0.68 -20.73 -2.01
C CYS A 115 0.20 -19.38 -2.56
N GLN A 116 -0.45 -19.39 -3.71
CA GLN A 116 -0.95 -18.17 -4.32
C GLN A 116 -2.20 -17.63 -3.63
N ILE A 117 -3.20 -18.45 -3.31
CA ILE A 117 -4.45 -17.99 -2.68
C ILE A 117 -4.27 -17.65 -1.20
N HIS A 118 -3.34 -18.28 -0.49
CA HIS A 118 -3.01 -17.99 0.91
C HIS A 118 -1.86 -16.99 1.08
N GLY A 119 -1.25 -16.52 -0.01
CA GLY A 119 -0.17 -15.55 0.03
C GLY A 119 -0.58 -14.23 0.71
N ASP A 120 0.39 -13.58 1.38
CA ASP A 120 0.16 -12.31 2.04
C ASP A 120 -0.23 -11.19 1.07
N PHE A 121 -0.94 -10.19 1.60
CA PHE A 121 -1.27 -8.99 0.86
C PHE A 121 -0.01 -8.14 0.67
N ILE A 122 0.39 -7.93 -0.56
CA ILE A 122 1.50 -7.05 -0.91
C ILE A 122 0.91 -5.67 -1.23
N HIS A 123 1.20 -4.67 -0.37
CA HIS A 123 0.86 -3.28 -0.65
C HIS A 123 1.57 -2.82 -1.93
N GLN A 124 0.83 -2.72 -3.01
CA GLN A 124 1.31 -2.11 -4.25
C GLN A 124 0.35 -1.03 -4.71
N HIS A 125 0.93 0.05 -5.19
CA HIS A 125 0.16 1.16 -5.71
C HIS A 125 0.27 1.14 -7.23
N PRO A 126 -0.84 0.91 -7.94
CA PRO A 126 -0.83 0.80 -9.39
C PRO A 126 -0.63 2.14 -10.11
N ASN A 127 -0.90 3.28 -9.45
CA ASN A 127 -0.87 4.59 -10.08
C ASN A 127 0.19 5.50 -9.48
N ALA A 128 0.81 6.33 -10.34
CA ALA A 128 1.67 7.42 -9.91
C ALA A 128 0.92 8.35 -8.94
N LEU A 129 1.64 8.88 -7.96
CA LEU A 129 1.09 9.89 -7.07
C LEU A 129 0.97 11.21 -7.85
N HIS A 130 -0.26 11.67 -8.07
CA HIS A 130 -0.51 13.00 -8.59
C HIS A 130 -0.66 13.95 -7.40
N PRO A 131 0.35 14.79 -7.11
CA PRO A 131 0.26 15.74 -6.01
C PRO A 131 -0.79 16.80 -6.32
N THR A 132 -1.57 17.18 -5.32
CA THR A 132 -2.47 18.33 -5.45
C THR A 132 -1.62 19.60 -5.41
N VAL A 133 -1.50 20.26 -6.54
CA VAL A 133 -0.80 21.55 -6.64
C VAL A 133 -1.71 22.65 -6.12
N VAL A 134 -1.19 23.50 -5.25
CA VAL A 134 -1.89 24.62 -4.62
C VAL A 134 -1.01 25.85 -4.77
N SER A 135 -1.58 26.95 -5.27
CA SER A 135 -0.82 28.14 -5.61
C SER A 135 -0.80 29.21 -4.51
N TRP A 136 -1.88 29.30 -3.69
CA TRP A 136 -1.99 30.29 -2.60
C TRP A 136 -2.73 29.73 -1.38
N PRO A 137 -2.63 30.39 -0.23
CA PRO A 137 -3.33 30.00 0.99
C PRO A 137 -4.86 30.00 0.81
N PHE A 138 -5.53 29.02 1.42
CA PHE A 138 -6.98 28.87 1.50
C PHE A 138 -7.69 28.54 0.19
N GLU A 139 -6.93 28.27 -0.88
CA GLU A 139 -7.48 27.88 -2.17
C GLU A 139 -8.16 26.50 -2.10
N ILE A 140 -7.50 25.53 -1.47
CA ILE A 140 -7.98 24.15 -1.38
C ILE A 140 -7.97 23.69 0.08
N TRP A 141 -9.12 23.21 0.55
CA TRP A 141 -9.26 22.63 1.88
C TRP A 141 -9.53 21.14 1.80
N GLY A 142 -8.86 20.37 2.67
CA GLY A 142 -9.20 18.97 2.94
C GLY A 142 -10.01 18.88 4.23
N THR A 143 -11.10 18.13 4.23
CA THR A 143 -11.94 17.93 5.41
C THR A 143 -12.18 16.46 5.68
N GLU A 144 -12.30 16.13 6.96
CA GLU A 144 -12.57 14.78 7.44
C GLU A 144 -13.22 14.81 8.82
N ILE A 145 -13.96 13.76 9.14
CA ILE A 145 -14.56 13.54 10.44
C ILE A 145 -13.68 12.58 11.22
N ILE A 146 -13.20 13.01 12.38
CA ILE A 146 -12.55 12.16 13.36
C ILE A 146 -13.62 11.64 14.30
N GLY A 147 -13.80 10.37 14.41
CA GLY A 147 -14.78 9.78 15.32
C GLY A 147 -14.83 8.27 15.14
N HIS A 148 -15.50 7.54 15.90
CA HIS A 148 -16.11 7.72 17.21
C HIS A 148 -15.02 7.79 18.30
N ILE A 149 -15.01 8.85 19.12
CA ILE A 149 -14.04 9.01 20.22
C ILE A 149 -14.64 8.41 21.48
N ASP A 150 -13.90 7.51 22.09
CA ASP A 150 -14.23 6.85 23.34
C ASP A 150 -13.08 7.03 24.35
N PRO A 151 -13.36 7.45 25.59
CA PRO A 151 -14.66 7.85 26.15
C PRO A 151 -15.20 9.16 25.54
N PRO A 152 -16.53 9.33 25.53
CA PRO A 152 -17.13 10.59 25.09
C PRO A 152 -16.69 11.74 26.01
N ALA A 153 -16.63 12.94 25.45
CA ALA A 153 -16.35 14.14 26.23
C ALA A 153 -17.41 14.36 27.33
N SER A 154 -17.07 15.15 28.36
CA SER A 154 -17.99 15.49 29.47
C SER A 154 -19.30 16.12 29.01
N ASN A 155 -19.29 16.84 27.88
CA ASN A 155 -20.47 17.41 27.22
C ASN A 155 -21.17 16.45 26.24
N GLY A 156 -20.74 15.19 26.17
CA GLY A 156 -21.28 14.14 25.31
C GLY A 156 -20.79 14.17 23.86
N HIS A 157 -19.82 15.02 23.53
CA HIS A 157 -19.23 15.01 22.17
C HIS A 157 -18.42 13.75 21.92
N ARG A 158 -18.49 13.24 20.67
CA ARG A 158 -17.83 12.01 20.23
C ARG A 158 -17.10 12.15 18.89
N PHE A 159 -17.29 13.27 18.20
CA PHE A 159 -16.75 13.51 16.88
C PHE A 159 -16.03 14.86 16.81
N ILE A 160 -15.03 14.96 15.94
CA ILE A 160 -14.39 16.22 15.58
C ILE A 160 -14.51 16.37 14.06
N LEU A 161 -15.12 17.45 13.60
CA LEU A 161 -15.05 17.88 12.21
C LEU A 161 -13.84 18.77 12.06
N ALA A 162 -12.95 18.42 11.13
CA ALA A 162 -11.69 19.12 10.91
C ALA A 162 -11.53 19.51 9.44
N ALA A 163 -10.94 20.65 9.19
CA ALA A 163 -10.55 21.11 7.86
C ALA A 163 -9.13 21.65 7.87
N THR A 164 -8.35 21.36 6.84
CA THR A 164 -6.93 21.74 6.73
C THR A 164 -6.68 22.37 5.37
N ASP A 165 -6.07 23.56 5.35
CA ASP A 165 -5.62 24.20 4.12
C ASP A 165 -4.43 23.45 3.51
N TYR A 166 -4.50 23.21 2.20
CA TYR A 166 -3.47 22.46 1.47
C TYR A 166 -2.18 23.25 1.30
N PHE A 167 -2.22 24.56 1.31
CA PHE A 167 -1.03 25.40 1.18
C PHE A 167 -0.34 25.59 2.54
N SER A 168 -0.92 26.38 3.42
CA SER A 168 -0.32 26.80 4.70
C SER A 168 -0.28 25.70 5.75
N LYS A 169 -1.04 24.62 5.57
CA LYS A 169 -1.31 23.59 6.58
C LYS A 169 -2.11 24.11 7.77
N TRP A 170 -2.70 25.32 7.64
CA TRP A 170 -3.61 25.84 8.64
C TRP A 170 -4.78 24.90 8.86
N ALA A 171 -5.23 24.76 10.09
CA ALA A 171 -6.31 23.85 10.42
C ALA A 171 -7.36 24.50 11.32
N GLU A 172 -8.62 24.17 11.04
CA GLU A 172 -9.79 24.46 11.84
C GLU A 172 -10.42 23.14 12.30
N ALA A 173 -10.92 23.08 13.53
CA ALA A 173 -11.63 21.90 14.02
C ALA A 173 -12.66 22.29 15.07
N ARG A 174 -13.73 21.50 15.15
CA ARG A 174 -14.81 21.66 16.15
C ARG A 174 -15.35 20.30 16.56
N SER A 175 -15.68 20.15 17.83
CA SER A 175 -16.24 18.91 18.39
C SER A 175 -17.77 18.89 18.33
N TYR A 176 -18.35 17.70 18.16
CA TYR A 176 -19.79 17.46 18.03
C TYR A 176 -20.21 16.18 18.71
N ARG A 177 -21.50 16.10 19.13
CA ARG A 177 -22.14 14.84 19.56
C ARG A 177 -22.40 13.92 18.40
N GLU A 178 -22.98 14.50 17.34
CA GLU A 178 -23.25 13.91 16.03
C GLU A 178 -22.89 14.91 14.97
N ILE A 179 -22.57 14.46 13.76
CA ILE A 179 -22.28 15.34 12.62
C ILE A 179 -23.29 15.05 11.52
N LYS A 180 -24.11 16.04 11.21
CA LYS A 180 -25.07 16.06 10.10
C LYS A 180 -24.59 17.01 9.02
N ALA A 181 -25.17 16.91 7.83
CA ALA A 181 -24.86 17.83 6.72
C ALA A 181 -25.02 19.32 7.09
N SER A 182 -26.03 19.66 7.91
CA SER A 182 -26.23 21.02 8.42
C SER A 182 -25.08 21.52 9.28
N ASP A 183 -24.43 20.62 10.03
CA ASP A 183 -23.30 20.97 10.87
C ASP A 183 -22.06 21.22 10.04
N VAL A 184 -21.87 20.44 8.98
CA VAL A 184 -20.79 20.63 7.98
C VAL A 184 -20.95 21.99 7.29
N VAL A 185 -22.14 22.29 6.77
CA VAL A 185 -22.44 23.61 6.15
C VAL A 185 -22.15 24.74 7.13
N ARG A 186 -22.67 24.65 8.35
CA ARG A 186 -22.44 25.66 9.40
C ARG A 186 -20.97 25.83 9.73
N PHE A 187 -20.23 24.72 9.86
CA PHE A 187 -18.79 24.74 10.11
C PHE A 187 -18.04 25.48 8.99
N PHE A 188 -18.27 25.13 7.71
CA PHE A 188 -17.62 25.82 6.60
C PHE A 188 -18.00 27.29 6.52
N THR A 189 -19.27 27.62 6.70
CA THR A 189 -19.71 29.02 6.70
C THR A 189 -19.02 29.84 7.79
N THR A 190 -18.95 29.32 9.04
CA THR A 190 -18.48 30.12 10.20
C THR A 190 -16.97 30.01 10.43
N GLN A 191 -16.34 28.87 10.13
CA GLN A 191 -14.92 28.65 10.43
C GLN A 191 -14.02 28.87 9.20
N VAL A 192 -14.56 28.73 7.98
CA VAL A 192 -13.75 28.83 6.77
C VAL A 192 -14.14 30.07 5.96
N LEU A 193 -15.36 30.14 5.43
CA LEU A 193 -15.75 31.22 4.50
C LEU A 193 -15.69 32.61 5.14
N SER A 194 -16.27 32.77 6.34
CA SER A 194 -16.30 34.07 7.01
C SER A 194 -14.94 34.57 7.50
N ARG A 195 -13.93 33.69 7.55
CA ARG A 195 -12.61 34.02 8.09
C ARG A 195 -11.51 34.11 7.03
N TYR A 196 -11.59 33.26 6.01
CA TYR A 196 -10.52 33.09 5.00
C TYR A 196 -11.00 33.33 3.58
N GLY A 197 -12.28 33.62 3.39
CA GLY A 197 -12.87 33.77 2.08
C GLY A 197 -13.35 32.45 1.47
N ASN A 198 -13.83 32.53 0.23
CA ASN A 198 -14.41 31.40 -0.48
C ASN A 198 -13.34 30.52 -1.09
N PRO A 199 -13.20 29.25 -0.69
CA PRO A 199 -12.23 28.36 -1.32
C PRO A 199 -12.67 27.97 -2.73
N ARG A 200 -11.70 27.75 -3.61
CA ARG A 200 -11.98 27.20 -4.93
C ARG A 200 -12.42 25.74 -4.86
N LYS A 201 -11.79 24.95 -3.95
CA LYS A 201 -12.04 23.51 -3.85
C LYS A 201 -12.06 23.02 -2.42
N ILE A 202 -12.97 22.07 -2.14
CA ILE A 202 -12.99 21.30 -0.89
C ILE A 202 -12.90 19.82 -1.25
N ILE A 203 -12.05 19.09 -0.54
CA ILE A 203 -11.85 17.65 -0.70
C ILE A 203 -12.29 16.94 0.58
N SER A 204 -13.25 16.02 0.47
CA SER A 204 -13.73 15.19 1.59
C SER A 204 -13.66 13.70 1.26
N ASP A 205 -13.95 12.86 2.24
CA ASP A 205 -14.29 11.46 2.00
C ASP A 205 -15.74 11.32 1.45
N ASN A 206 -16.16 10.08 1.18
CA ASN A 206 -17.53 9.76 0.71
C ASN A 206 -18.52 9.57 1.86
N GLY A 207 -18.23 10.02 3.07
CA GLY A 207 -19.13 9.90 4.22
C GLY A 207 -20.50 10.55 3.95
N THR A 208 -21.57 9.98 4.50
CA THR A 208 -22.94 10.48 4.31
C THR A 208 -23.16 11.92 4.78
N ALA A 209 -22.35 12.39 5.74
CA ALA A 209 -22.36 13.77 6.20
C ALA A 209 -21.88 14.75 5.12
N PHE A 210 -21.02 14.32 4.20
CA PHE A 210 -20.48 15.15 3.12
C PHE A 210 -21.21 14.94 1.79
N LYS A 211 -21.66 13.72 1.49
CA LYS A 211 -22.27 13.38 0.21
C LYS A 211 -23.80 13.39 0.32
N ASN A 212 -24.39 14.55 0.08
CA ASN A 212 -25.85 14.76 0.14
C ASN A 212 -26.24 16.06 -0.51
N ALA A 213 -27.53 16.21 -0.87
CA ALA A 213 -28.07 17.39 -1.56
C ALA A 213 -27.86 18.73 -0.86
N LYS A 214 -27.70 18.76 0.49
CA LYS A 214 -27.44 20.01 1.21
C LYS A 214 -26.01 20.51 0.97
N ILE A 215 -25.06 19.61 0.89
CA ILE A 215 -23.66 19.94 0.57
C ILE A 215 -23.55 20.36 -0.89
N ASP A 216 -24.25 19.67 -1.80
CA ASP A 216 -24.25 20.03 -3.22
C ASP A 216 -24.83 21.44 -3.42
N ALA A 217 -25.99 21.75 -2.80
CA ALA A 217 -26.61 23.07 -2.86
C ALA A 217 -25.71 24.17 -2.23
N PHE A 218 -24.99 23.85 -1.15
CA PHE A 218 -24.02 24.77 -0.53
C PHE A 218 -22.84 25.03 -1.48
N ALA A 219 -22.28 23.99 -2.08
CA ALA A 219 -21.18 24.08 -3.02
C ALA A 219 -21.58 24.91 -4.27
N ASP A 220 -22.75 24.64 -4.84
CA ASP A 220 -23.28 25.37 -6.00
C ASP A 220 -23.53 26.84 -5.67
N LYS A 221 -24.14 27.15 -4.51
CA LYS A 221 -24.40 28.53 -4.07
C LYS A 221 -23.11 29.35 -3.97
N HIS A 222 -22.05 28.74 -3.44
CA HIS A 222 -20.78 29.44 -3.22
C HIS A 222 -19.76 29.22 -4.35
N LYS A 223 -20.14 28.52 -5.43
CA LYS A 223 -19.26 28.20 -6.57
C LYS A 223 -18.00 27.42 -6.13
N ILE A 224 -18.13 26.54 -5.15
CA ILE A 224 -17.05 25.70 -4.60
C ILE A 224 -17.05 24.37 -5.34
N GLU A 225 -15.90 23.94 -5.84
CA GLU A 225 -15.72 22.60 -6.37
C GLU A 225 -15.58 21.60 -5.20
N TRP A 226 -16.69 20.91 -4.84
CA TRP A 226 -16.64 19.87 -3.82
C TRP A 226 -16.25 18.54 -4.46
N ARG A 227 -15.09 17.98 -4.06
CA ARG A 227 -14.57 16.72 -4.57
C ARG A 227 -14.55 15.65 -3.48
N TYR A 228 -15.00 14.48 -3.85
CA TYR A 228 -14.97 13.31 -2.99
C TYR A 228 -13.75 12.46 -3.32
N SER A 229 -12.96 12.08 -2.30
CA SER A 229 -11.90 11.09 -2.48
C SER A 229 -12.54 9.75 -2.80
N SER A 230 -12.12 9.09 -3.88
CA SER A 230 -12.67 7.77 -4.21
C SER A 230 -12.32 6.76 -3.12
N VAL A 231 -13.22 5.80 -2.85
CA VAL A 231 -12.98 4.67 -1.92
C VAL A 231 -11.69 3.94 -2.30
N TYR A 232 -11.33 3.97 -3.58
CA TYR A 232 -10.15 3.31 -4.15
C TYR A 232 -8.89 4.21 -4.18
N ASN A 233 -9.02 5.51 -3.91
CA ASN A 233 -7.88 6.43 -3.81
C ASN A 233 -8.01 7.37 -2.59
N PRO A 234 -7.91 6.86 -1.35
CA PRO A 234 -8.03 7.67 -0.13
C PRO A 234 -6.91 8.70 0.01
N ARG A 235 -5.89 8.67 -0.86
CA ARG A 235 -4.74 9.58 -0.85
C ARG A 235 -5.05 10.98 -1.32
N ALA A 236 -6.12 11.16 -2.09
CA ALA A 236 -6.59 12.49 -2.44
C ALA A 236 -6.87 13.33 -1.18
N ASN A 237 -7.24 12.71 -0.05
CA ASN A 237 -7.43 13.36 1.26
C ASN A 237 -6.29 13.05 2.26
N GLY A 238 -5.12 12.63 1.79
CA GLY A 238 -3.98 12.22 2.64
C GLY A 238 -3.49 13.33 3.58
N LEU A 239 -3.67 14.60 3.21
CA LEU A 239 -3.33 15.73 4.08
C LEU A 239 -4.24 15.81 5.30
N ALA A 240 -5.56 15.72 5.11
CA ALA A 240 -6.51 15.72 6.23
C ALA A 240 -6.26 14.52 7.16
N GLN A 241 -5.98 13.34 6.61
CA GLN A 241 -5.62 12.17 7.40
C GLN A 241 -4.33 12.36 8.21
N ALA A 242 -3.30 12.98 7.62
CA ALA A 242 -2.05 13.28 8.33
C ALA A 242 -2.27 14.32 9.45
N PHE A 243 -3.10 15.34 9.20
CA PHE A 243 -3.53 16.28 10.22
C PHE A 243 -4.25 15.58 11.36
N ASN A 244 -5.25 14.75 11.06
CA ASN A 244 -6.03 14.04 12.07
C ASN A 244 -5.16 13.18 12.99
N LYS A 245 -4.22 12.43 12.42
CA LYS A 245 -3.24 11.65 13.19
C LYS A 245 -2.41 12.55 14.12
N THR A 246 -1.99 13.71 13.62
CA THR A 246 -1.19 14.66 14.39
C THR A 246 -2.03 15.29 15.51
N LEU A 247 -3.25 15.74 15.19
CA LEU A 247 -4.17 16.33 16.17
C LEU A 247 -4.48 15.36 17.31
N ILE A 248 -4.84 14.12 16.99
CA ILE A 248 -5.09 13.07 17.98
C ILE A 248 -3.85 12.80 18.83
N LYS A 249 -2.65 12.80 18.22
CA LYS A 249 -1.40 12.61 18.96
C LYS A 249 -1.11 13.77 19.93
N ILE A 250 -1.42 15.01 19.55
CA ILE A 250 -1.29 16.19 20.43
C ILE A 250 -2.32 16.07 21.54
N LEU A 251 -3.60 15.85 21.23
CA LEU A 251 -4.65 15.68 22.22
C LEU A 251 -4.30 14.62 23.27
N ARG A 252 -3.88 13.43 22.85
CA ARG A 252 -3.48 12.34 23.76
C ARG A 252 -2.40 12.76 24.75
N LYS A 253 -1.51 13.66 24.37
CA LYS A 253 -0.43 14.16 25.24
C LYS A 253 -0.89 15.31 26.16
N THR A 254 -1.94 16.03 25.77
CA THR A 254 -2.41 17.23 26.46
C THR A 254 -3.53 16.93 27.48
N ILE A 255 -4.28 15.84 27.26
CA ILE A 255 -5.48 15.50 28.05
C ILE A 255 -5.12 15.01 29.48
N GLY A 256 -3.92 14.43 29.67
CA GLY A 256 -3.56 13.85 31.00
C GLY A 256 -4.51 12.71 31.40
N ASP A 257 -4.78 12.58 32.69
CA ASP A 257 -5.58 11.49 33.29
C ASP A 257 -7.08 11.61 33.00
N ASN A 258 -7.60 12.84 32.85
CA ASN A 258 -9.03 13.05 32.59
C ASN A 258 -9.35 13.05 31.08
N GLN A 259 -9.50 11.86 30.52
CA GLN A 259 -9.77 11.67 29.12
C GLN A 259 -11.08 12.32 28.61
N ARG A 260 -12.03 12.65 29.50
CA ARG A 260 -13.31 13.26 29.10
C ARG A 260 -13.23 14.75 28.79
N ASN A 261 -12.14 15.42 29.12
CA ASN A 261 -11.95 16.86 28.85
C ASN A 261 -11.30 17.17 27.51
N TRP A 262 -11.19 16.20 26.61
CA TRP A 262 -10.54 16.39 25.31
C TRP A 262 -11.17 17.53 24.46
N HIS A 263 -12.46 17.79 24.62
CA HIS A 263 -13.16 18.84 23.87
C HIS A 263 -12.72 20.25 24.30
N GLU A 264 -12.37 20.43 25.56
CA GLU A 264 -11.83 21.68 26.11
C GLU A 264 -10.39 21.90 25.63
N LYS A 265 -9.61 20.82 25.55
CA LYS A 265 -8.21 20.86 25.09
C LYS A 265 -8.05 20.98 23.58
N LEU A 266 -9.14 20.89 22.82
CA LEU A 266 -9.09 20.92 21.35
C LEU A 266 -8.48 22.24 20.81
N HIS A 267 -8.82 23.39 21.41
CA HIS A 267 -8.29 24.68 20.98
C HIS A 267 -6.80 24.84 21.31
N GLU A 268 -6.32 24.31 22.45
CA GLU A 268 -4.91 24.29 22.80
C GLU A 268 -4.12 23.38 21.82
N ALA A 269 -4.68 22.23 21.48
CA ALA A 269 -4.09 21.31 20.50
C ALA A 269 -4.00 21.93 19.10
N LEU A 270 -5.04 22.68 18.69
CA LEU A 270 -5.02 23.43 17.43
C LEU A 270 -3.99 24.54 17.46
N TRP A 271 -3.87 25.26 18.55
CA TRP A 271 -2.84 26.29 18.69
C TRP A 271 -1.44 25.67 18.59
N ALA A 272 -1.16 24.66 19.39
CA ALA A 272 0.12 23.92 19.30
C ALA A 272 0.40 23.44 17.88
N TYR A 273 -0.62 22.94 17.16
CA TYR A 273 -0.48 22.53 15.76
C TYR A 273 -0.09 23.70 14.85
N ARG A 274 -0.74 24.86 14.99
CA ARG A 274 -0.56 26.04 14.14
C ARG A 274 0.81 26.69 14.28
N ILE A 275 1.40 26.65 15.48
CA ILE A 275 2.73 27.22 15.78
C ILE A 275 3.89 26.22 15.61
N THR A 276 3.59 24.96 15.30
CA THR A 276 4.63 23.95 15.08
C THR A 276 5.13 24.01 13.65
N HIS A 277 6.46 24.10 13.49
CA HIS A 277 7.13 24.08 12.19
C HIS A 277 6.81 22.81 11.38
N ARG A 278 6.52 22.97 10.08
CA ARG A 278 6.16 21.89 9.17
C ARG A 278 7.28 21.60 8.18
N THR A 279 7.72 20.34 8.15
CA THR A 279 8.79 19.91 7.23
C THR A 279 8.42 20.13 5.76
N ALA A 280 7.13 20.03 5.42
CA ALA A 280 6.67 20.17 4.04
C ALA A 280 6.78 21.60 3.51
N THR A 281 6.52 22.61 4.34
CA THR A 281 6.55 24.03 3.97
C THR A 281 7.80 24.75 4.49
N GLN A 282 8.56 24.12 5.39
CA GLN A 282 9.68 24.73 6.12
C GLN A 282 9.29 26.03 6.86
N ALA A 283 8.02 26.09 7.32
CA ALA A 283 7.45 27.22 8.03
C ALA A 283 6.38 26.73 9.00
N THR A 284 5.97 27.59 9.95
CA THR A 284 4.78 27.33 10.77
C THR A 284 3.51 27.71 9.98
N PRO A 285 2.40 27.00 10.17
CA PRO A 285 1.11 27.44 9.62
C PRO A 285 0.75 28.88 10.00
N TYR A 286 1.09 29.27 11.21
CA TYR A 286 0.83 30.60 11.72
C TYR A 286 1.56 31.69 10.92
N SER A 287 2.85 31.52 10.68
CA SER A 287 3.65 32.51 9.93
C SER A 287 3.23 32.63 8.47
N LEU A 288 2.78 31.54 7.83
CA LEU A 288 2.26 31.58 6.45
C LEU A 288 0.91 32.30 6.32
N VAL A 289 0.14 32.33 7.40
CA VAL A 289 -1.16 33.04 7.44
C VAL A 289 -0.99 34.49 7.83
N TYR A 290 -0.23 34.77 8.89
CA TYR A 290 -0.17 36.11 9.49
C TYR A 290 1.12 36.88 9.17
N GLY A 291 2.10 36.27 8.49
CA GLY A 291 3.36 36.89 8.12
C GLY A 291 4.40 36.97 9.25
N ALA A 292 4.04 36.63 10.48
CA ALA A 292 4.94 36.61 11.62
C ALA A 292 4.66 35.41 12.50
N GLU A 293 5.61 35.00 13.35
CA GLU A 293 5.38 33.95 14.32
C GLU A 293 4.49 34.44 15.48
N ALA A 294 3.68 33.53 16.02
CA ALA A 294 2.83 33.85 17.17
C ALA A 294 3.68 34.26 18.38
N VAL A 295 3.19 35.23 19.14
CA VAL A 295 3.78 35.55 20.45
C VAL A 295 3.29 34.52 21.45
N LEU A 296 4.22 33.85 22.14
CA LEU A 296 3.90 32.83 23.12
C LEU A 296 3.74 33.46 24.51
N PRO A 297 2.93 32.88 25.43
CA PRO A 297 2.76 33.40 26.76
C PRO A 297 4.08 33.63 27.50
N ILE A 298 5.06 32.75 27.34
CA ILE A 298 6.37 32.88 27.96
C ILE A 298 7.14 34.12 27.47
N GLU A 299 6.89 34.58 26.22
CA GLU A 299 7.56 35.76 25.67
C GLU A 299 7.01 37.08 26.26
N VAL A 300 5.85 37.04 26.94
CA VAL A 300 5.31 38.16 27.69
C VAL A 300 6.05 38.32 29.02
N GLU A 301 6.43 37.18 29.65
CA GLU A 301 7.16 37.16 30.91
C GLU A 301 8.67 37.31 30.73
N LEU A 302 9.20 36.63 29.72
CA LEU A 302 10.61 36.64 29.28
C LEU A 302 10.68 37.11 27.81
N PRO A 303 10.67 38.44 27.57
CA PRO A 303 10.63 38.98 26.24
C PRO A 303 11.78 38.46 25.37
N SER A 304 11.46 37.78 24.27
CA SER A 304 12.45 37.44 23.24
C SER A 304 13.02 38.72 22.60
N LEU A 305 14.18 38.63 21.96
CA LEU A 305 14.84 39.79 21.34
C LEU A 305 13.85 40.52 20.39
N ARG A 306 13.05 39.81 19.61
CA ARG A 306 12.05 40.40 18.70
C ARG A 306 11.00 41.20 19.46
N ILE A 307 10.52 40.71 20.60
CA ILE A 307 9.51 41.40 21.42
C ILE A 307 10.16 42.59 22.16
N ALA A 308 11.34 42.41 22.76
CA ALA A 308 12.07 43.46 23.43
C ALA A 308 12.41 44.63 22.47
N MET A 309 12.82 44.33 21.26
CA MET A 309 13.04 45.35 20.22
C MET A 309 11.73 46.04 19.81
N ALA A 310 10.65 45.30 19.62
CA ALA A 310 9.37 45.87 19.22
C ALA A 310 8.83 46.87 20.27
N VAL A 311 8.98 46.59 21.57
CA VAL A 311 8.52 47.48 22.65
C VAL A 311 9.38 48.79 22.74
N GLN A 312 10.64 48.75 22.41
CA GLN A 312 11.55 49.89 22.47
C GLN A 312 11.53 50.81 21.23
N ILE A 313 10.85 50.39 20.16
CA ILE A 313 10.81 51.12 18.90
C ILE A 313 9.60 52.08 18.86
N PRO A 314 9.72 53.34 18.41
CA PRO A 314 8.62 54.25 18.24
C PRO A 314 7.53 53.69 17.32
N LEU A 315 6.26 53.99 17.61
CA LEU A 315 5.07 53.48 16.89
C LEU A 315 5.16 53.63 15.36
N THR A 316 5.70 54.71 14.87
CA THR A 316 5.91 54.95 13.44
C THR A 316 6.87 53.93 12.83
N LYS A 317 7.93 53.59 13.55
CA LYS A 317 8.93 52.61 13.11
C LYS A 317 8.43 51.19 13.25
N GLN A 318 7.59 50.89 14.25
CA GLN A 318 6.88 49.62 14.40
C GLN A 318 5.94 49.37 13.20
N THR A 319 5.19 50.42 12.78
CA THR A 319 4.33 50.33 11.61
C THR A 319 5.11 50.07 10.34
N GLN A 320 6.28 50.71 10.15
CA GLN A 320 7.14 50.48 9.00
C GLN A 320 7.69 49.03 9.01
N MET A 321 8.17 48.53 10.17
CA MET A 321 8.62 47.15 10.30
C MET A 321 7.48 46.16 9.99
N ARG A 322 6.25 46.44 10.44
CA ARG A 322 5.11 45.59 10.14
C ARG A 322 4.76 45.58 8.64
N LEU A 323 4.85 46.70 7.97
CA LEU A 323 4.68 46.79 6.51
C LEU A 323 5.75 45.98 5.79
N GLN A 324 7.03 46.07 6.21
CA GLN A 324 8.11 45.27 5.65
C GLN A 324 7.91 43.77 5.87
N GLU A 325 7.40 43.35 7.04
CA GLU A 325 7.05 41.96 7.29
C GLU A 325 5.93 41.47 6.35
N LEU A 326 4.94 42.31 6.09
CA LEU A 326 3.85 42.03 5.18
C LEU A 326 4.32 41.97 3.72
N ASP A 327 5.19 42.91 3.31
CA ASP A 327 5.80 42.90 1.97
C ASP A 327 6.63 41.63 1.74
N GLY A 328 7.37 41.18 2.77
CA GLY A 328 8.12 39.90 2.72
C GLY A 328 7.26 38.64 2.80
N MET A 329 5.93 38.76 2.98
CA MET A 329 5.05 37.60 3.12
C MET A 329 4.96 36.79 1.82
N ASP A 330 4.91 37.45 0.68
CA ASP A 330 4.80 36.77 -0.62
C ASP A 330 6.07 35.99 -0.96
N GLU A 331 7.25 36.49 -0.59
CA GLU A 331 8.50 35.74 -0.73
C GLU A 331 8.52 34.49 0.17
N ARG A 332 8.04 34.59 1.41
CA ARG A 332 7.93 33.44 2.33
C ARG A 332 6.95 32.40 1.80
N ARG A 333 5.82 32.84 1.24
CA ARG A 333 4.83 31.94 0.61
C ARG A 333 5.39 31.28 -0.62
N LEU A 334 6.12 31.99 -1.46
CA LEU A 334 6.78 31.41 -2.63
C LEU A 334 7.82 30.35 -2.21
N ALA A 335 8.65 30.66 -1.21
CA ALA A 335 9.59 29.71 -0.65
C ALA A 335 8.89 28.46 -0.06
N ALA A 336 7.77 28.64 0.64
CA ALA A 336 6.97 27.55 1.17
C ALA A 336 6.35 26.69 0.05
N GLN A 337 5.90 27.29 -1.04
CA GLN A 337 5.41 26.57 -2.23
C GLN A 337 6.52 25.71 -2.85
N GLN A 338 7.69 26.26 -3.08
CA GLN A 338 8.84 25.53 -3.62
C GLN A 338 9.24 24.35 -2.71
N ASN A 339 9.27 24.58 -1.40
CA ASN A 339 9.55 23.53 -0.43
C ASN A 339 8.48 22.43 -0.46
N LEU A 340 7.20 22.79 -0.61
CA LEU A 340 6.09 21.84 -0.72
C LEU A 340 6.22 20.97 -1.97
N GLU A 341 6.57 21.56 -3.11
CA GLU A 341 6.80 20.84 -4.37
C GLU A 341 7.98 19.88 -4.25
N LEU A 342 9.09 20.35 -3.68
CA LEU A 342 10.27 19.51 -3.41
C LEU A 342 9.96 18.35 -2.45
N TYR A 343 9.19 18.62 -1.40
CA TYR A 343 8.77 17.60 -0.46
C TYR A 343 7.88 16.54 -1.13
N GLN A 344 6.91 16.98 -1.92
CA GLN A 344 6.02 16.08 -2.70
C GLN A 344 6.82 15.24 -3.70
N ALA A 345 7.77 15.84 -4.41
CA ALA A 345 8.64 15.12 -5.35
C ALA A 345 9.53 14.08 -4.64
N ARG A 346 10.07 14.40 -3.46
CA ARG A 346 10.84 13.45 -2.63
C ARG A 346 9.96 12.29 -2.16
N MET A 347 8.75 12.59 -1.71
CA MET A 347 7.78 11.57 -1.27
C MET A 347 7.37 10.67 -2.43
N ALA A 348 7.10 11.23 -3.63
CA ALA A 348 6.77 10.46 -4.82
C ALA A 348 7.93 9.51 -5.21
N ARG A 349 9.16 10.01 -5.26
CA ARG A 349 10.36 9.20 -5.55
C ARG A 349 10.59 8.09 -4.53
N ALA A 350 10.45 8.39 -3.23
CA ALA A 350 10.59 7.39 -2.17
C ALA A 350 9.54 6.29 -2.31
N TYR A 351 8.34 6.69 -2.70
CA TYR A 351 7.22 5.82 -2.92
C TYR A 351 7.38 4.93 -4.16
N GLU A 352 7.82 5.51 -5.30
CA GLU A 352 8.10 4.78 -6.54
C GLU A 352 9.19 3.73 -6.36
N LYS A 353 10.21 3.99 -5.52
CA LYS A 353 11.22 3.00 -5.17
C LYS A 353 10.64 1.76 -4.47
N LEU A 354 9.58 1.93 -3.68
CA LEU A 354 8.91 0.86 -2.94
C LEU A 354 7.80 0.19 -3.75
N SER A 355 7.25 0.85 -4.75
CA SER A 355 6.16 0.35 -5.57
C SER A 355 6.65 0.00 -6.97
N ARG A 356 6.57 -1.30 -7.33
CA ARG A 356 6.68 -1.68 -8.74
C ARG A 356 5.28 -1.56 -9.35
N PRO A 357 5.07 -0.71 -10.37
CA PRO A 357 3.79 -0.63 -11.04
C PRO A 357 3.44 -2.00 -11.63
N ARG A 358 2.27 -2.51 -11.29
CA ARG A 358 1.73 -3.74 -11.90
C ARG A 358 0.70 -3.31 -12.92
N THR A 359 1.05 -3.46 -14.16
CA THR A 359 0.11 -3.37 -15.28
C THR A 359 -0.25 -4.79 -15.70
N PHE A 360 -1.53 -5.02 -15.91
CA PHE A 360 -2.03 -6.28 -16.40
C PHE A 360 -2.58 -6.08 -17.80
N LYS A 361 -2.42 -7.11 -18.65
CA LYS A 361 -2.90 -7.09 -20.02
C LYS A 361 -4.17 -7.93 -20.15
N LYS A 362 -4.99 -7.63 -21.17
CA LYS A 362 -6.12 -8.47 -21.55
C LYS A 362 -5.67 -9.92 -21.75
N GLY A 363 -6.42 -10.88 -21.21
CA GLY A 363 -6.13 -12.30 -21.24
C GLY A 363 -5.23 -12.81 -20.12
N GLU A 364 -4.63 -11.93 -19.28
CA GLU A 364 -3.83 -12.39 -18.14
C GLU A 364 -4.73 -12.91 -17.02
N LEU A 365 -4.25 -13.97 -16.34
CA LEU A 365 -4.89 -14.53 -15.16
C LEU A 365 -4.49 -13.77 -13.91
N VAL A 366 -5.49 -13.43 -13.08
CA VAL A 366 -5.27 -12.69 -11.84
C VAL A 366 -6.08 -13.26 -10.68
N LEU A 367 -5.59 -13.05 -9.47
CA LEU A 367 -6.32 -13.26 -8.24
C LEU A 367 -6.81 -11.92 -7.70
N VAL A 368 -7.96 -11.93 -7.05
CA VAL A 368 -8.61 -10.78 -6.42
C VAL A 368 -8.49 -10.88 -4.91
N LEU A 369 -8.14 -9.78 -4.26
CA LEU A 369 -8.10 -9.72 -2.80
C LEU A 369 -9.52 -9.80 -2.22
N ARG A 370 -9.78 -10.79 -1.39
CA ARG A 370 -11.13 -11.14 -0.91
C ARG A 370 -11.76 -10.11 0.04
N ARG A 371 -10.96 -9.39 0.84
CA ARG A 371 -11.46 -8.57 1.96
C ARG A 371 -12.14 -7.24 1.62
N PRO A 372 -11.65 -6.38 0.70
CA PRO A 372 -12.22 -5.03 0.55
C PRO A 372 -13.41 -4.94 -0.41
N ILE A 373 -13.59 -5.89 -1.30
CA ILE A 373 -14.45 -5.72 -2.48
C ILE A 373 -15.79 -6.44 -2.35
N LEU A 374 -15.81 -7.58 -1.67
CA LEU A 374 -17.01 -8.41 -1.59
C LEU A 374 -17.87 -8.17 -0.34
N GLY A 375 -17.59 -7.11 0.43
CA GLY A 375 -18.41 -6.73 1.61
C GLY A 375 -18.46 -7.79 2.71
N ARG A 376 -17.63 -8.83 2.63
CA ARG A 376 -17.60 -9.91 3.61
C ARG A 376 -16.69 -9.54 4.77
N HIS A 377 -17.26 -9.36 5.95
CA HIS A 377 -16.56 -9.31 7.23
C HIS A 377 -15.59 -10.50 7.36
N HIS A 378 -14.59 -10.37 8.20
CA HIS A 378 -13.54 -11.37 8.44
C HIS A 378 -14.06 -12.80 8.26
N GLY A 379 -13.64 -13.44 7.18
CA GLY A 379 -13.94 -14.86 6.95
C GLY A 379 -13.31 -15.74 8.05
N PRO A 380 -13.64 -17.04 8.08
CA PRO A 380 -13.03 -17.99 9.02
C PRO A 380 -11.50 -17.83 9.02
N LYS A 381 -10.86 -18.12 10.15
CA LYS A 381 -9.41 -17.95 10.36
C LYS A 381 -8.54 -18.58 9.26
N PHE A 382 -9.02 -19.64 8.61
CA PHE A 382 -8.34 -20.38 7.55
C PHE A 382 -8.81 -20.05 6.13
N ALA A 383 -9.69 -19.03 5.97
CA ALA A 383 -10.13 -18.64 4.64
C ALA A 383 -8.98 -18.08 3.80
N PRO A 384 -8.95 -18.36 2.48
CA PRO A 384 -7.94 -17.82 1.59
C PRO A 384 -8.03 -16.30 1.53
N ASN A 385 -6.89 -15.63 1.40
CA ASN A 385 -6.79 -14.18 1.25
C ASN A 385 -7.18 -13.70 -0.15
N TRP A 386 -7.00 -14.55 -1.15
CA TRP A 386 -7.21 -14.26 -2.56
C TRP A 386 -8.25 -15.20 -3.16
N GLU A 387 -8.97 -14.73 -4.15
CA GLU A 387 -10.02 -15.45 -4.87
C GLU A 387 -9.73 -15.46 -6.38
N GLY A 388 -10.13 -16.50 -7.09
CA GLY A 388 -9.92 -16.70 -8.54
C GLY A 388 -9.22 -18.02 -8.84
N PRO A 389 -8.63 -18.20 -10.02
CA PRO A 389 -8.21 -17.14 -10.96
C PRO A 389 -9.33 -16.57 -11.82
N TYR A 390 -9.21 -15.28 -12.14
CA TYR A 390 -10.03 -14.55 -13.09
C TYR A 390 -9.21 -14.13 -14.31
N VAL A 391 -9.88 -13.96 -15.46
CA VAL A 391 -9.25 -13.44 -16.68
C VAL A 391 -9.50 -11.95 -16.77
N ILE A 392 -8.49 -11.17 -17.14
CA ILE A 392 -8.66 -9.75 -17.47
C ILE A 392 -9.32 -9.65 -18.84
N GLU A 393 -10.53 -9.16 -18.88
CA GLU A 393 -11.26 -8.92 -20.13
C GLU A 393 -10.96 -7.54 -20.71
N GLN A 394 -10.90 -6.51 -19.86
CA GLN A 394 -10.60 -5.15 -20.28
C GLN A 394 -9.76 -4.42 -19.23
N ALA A 395 -8.78 -3.65 -19.72
CA ALA A 395 -8.00 -2.72 -18.92
C ALA A 395 -8.45 -1.28 -19.23
N TYR A 396 -8.76 -0.50 -18.21
CA TYR A 396 -9.17 0.90 -18.34
C TYR A 396 -8.02 1.84 -18.03
N GLU A 397 -8.05 3.03 -18.62
CA GLU A 397 -7.17 4.12 -18.24
C GLU A 397 -7.38 4.46 -16.75
N GLY A 398 -6.30 4.60 -15.98
CA GLY A 398 -6.38 4.82 -14.52
C GLY A 398 -6.22 3.58 -13.65
N GLY A 399 -5.89 2.40 -14.24
CA GLY A 399 -5.52 1.20 -13.50
C GLY A 399 -6.70 0.43 -12.90
N ALA A 400 -7.89 0.55 -13.49
CA ALA A 400 -9.04 -0.30 -13.25
C ALA A 400 -9.12 -1.41 -14.30
N TYR A 401 -9.70 -2.57 -13.93
CA TYR A 401 -9.78 -3.77 -14.75
C TYR A 401 -11.14 -4.41 -14.65
N LEU A 402 -11.70 -4.86 -15.78
CA LEU A 402 -12.86 -5.70 -15.85
C LEU A 402 -12.41 -7.17 -15.86
N LEU A 403 -12.99 -7.96 -14.99
CA LEU A 403 -12.63 -9.37 -14.82
C LEU A 403 -13.79 -10.28 -15.25
N ALA A 404 -13.45 -11.41 -15.84
CA ALA A 404 -14.39 -12.50 -16.13
C ALA A 404 -13.95 -13.77 -15.38
N ASP A 405 -14.90 -14.55 -14.90
CA ASP A 405 -14.66 -15.91 -14.40
C ASP A 405 -14.53 -16.92 -15.56
N SER A 406 -14.31 -18.19 -15.24
CA SER A 406 -14.23 -19.27 -16.23
C SER A 406 -15.52 -19.46 -17.05
N ASN A 407 -16.66 -18.93 -16.58
CA ASN A 407 -17.96 -19.01 -17.23
C ASN A 407 -18.33 -17.71 -17.98
N GLY A 408 -17.41 -16.75 -18.07
CA GLY A 408 -17.65 -15.45 -18.69
C GLY A 408 -18.52 -14.49 -17.86
N LYS A 409 -18.81 -14.80 -16.58
CA LYS A 409 -19.55 -13.89 -15.69
C LYS A 409 -18.60 -12.87 -15.05
N HIS A 410 -19.09 -11.66 -14.87
CA HIS A 410 -18.36 -10.58 -14.21
C HIS A 410 -18.69 -10.54 -12.72
N PRO A 411 -17.78 -10.96 -11.83
CA PRO A 411 -18.04 -10.95 -10.39
C PRO A 411 -18.19 -9.53 -9.82
N VAL A 412 -17.59 -8.54 -10.48
CA VAL A 412 -17.63 -7.12 -10.09
C VAL A 412 -17.54 -6.25 -11.34
N SER A 413 -18.17 -5.08 -11.35
CA SER A 413 -18.23 -4.17 -12.49
C SER A 413 -16.85 -3.64 -12.93
N SER A 414 -15.94 -3.33 -12.01
CA SER A 414 -14.54 -3.02 -12.28
C SER A 414 -13.74 -3.02 -10.97
N ILE A 415 -12.48 -3.43 -11.04
CA ILE A 415 -11.59 -3.55 -9.87
C ILE A 415 -10.30 -2.77 -10.11
N ASN A 416 -9.82 -2.06 -9.09
CA ASN A 416 -8.53 -1.40 -9.14
C ASN A 416 -7.39 -2.44 -9.06
N GLY A 417 -6.35 -2.29 -9.91
CA GLY A 417 -5.21 -3.21 -10.00
C GLY A 417 -4.45 -3.44 -8.69
N ARG A 418 -4.59 -2.54 -7.70
CA ARG A 418 -4.00 -2.73 -6.36
C ARG A 418 -4.57 -3.94 -5.61
N TYR A 419 -5.79 -4.35 -5.95
CA TYR A 419 -6.45 -5.53 -5.37
C TYR A 419 -6.25 -6.77 -6.22
N LEU A 420 -5.45 -6.68 -7.26
CA LEU A 420 -5.13 -7.77 -8.17
C LEU A 420 -3.72 -8.27 -7.95
N LYS A 421 -3.55 -9.56 -8.17
CA LYS A 421 -2.26 -10.25 -8.16
C LYS A 421 -2.21 -11.18 -9.37
N LYS A 422 -1.09 -11.18 -10.10
CA LYS A 422 -0.91 -12.11 -11.22
C LYS A 422 -0.99 -13.55 -10.72
N TYR A 423 -1.79 -14.36 -11.41
CA TYR A 423 -1.88 -15.80 -11.18
C TYR A 423 -0.97 -16.52 -12.17
N TYR A 424 -0.21 -17.46 -11.67
CA TYR A 424 0.68 -18.31 -12.47
C TYR A 424 0.05 -19.70 -12.58
N GLY A 425 -0.51 -20.04 -13.76
CA GLY A 425 -1.03 -21.38 -14.04
C GLY A 425 0.08 -22.43 -14.04
N GLN A 426 -0.27 -23.66 -13.77
CA GLN A 426 0.66 -24.78 -13.88
C GLN A 426 0.92 -25.09 -15.35
N ASN A 427 2.09 -24.75 -15.84
CA ASN A 427 2.59 -25.19 -17.14
C ASN A 427 3.44 -26.45 -16.95
N TYR A 428 2.79 -27.56 -16.65
CA TYR A 428 3.45 -28.86 -16.77
C TYR A 428 2.76 -29.63 -17.90
N PRO A 429 3.50 -30.11 -18.92
CA PRO A 429 2.95 -31.05 -19.86
C PRO A 429 2.73 -32.38 -19.14
N ASP A 430 1.50 -32.89 -19.24
CA ASP A 430 1.09 -34.27 -18.99
C ASP A 430 1.25 -34.83 -17.55
N VAL A 431 0.44 -34.32 -16.61
CA VAL A 431 -0.09 -35.18 -15.53
C VAL A 431 -1.62 -35.13 -15.63
N PRO A 432 -2.35 -36.27 -15.74
CA PRO A 432 -3.79 -36.28 -15.87
C PRO A 432 -4.43 -35.59 -14.65
N ILE A 433 -5.37 -34.69 -14.91
CA ILE A 433 -6.16 -33.98 -13.93
C ILE A 433 -7.14 -35.00 -13.30
N THR A 434 -6.75 -35.67 -12.22
CA THR A 434 -7.60 -36.60 -11.48
C THR A 434 -8.08 -36.07 -10.14
N HIS A 435 -8.07 -34.75 -9.91
CA HIS A 435 -8.58 -34.17 -8.65
C HIS A 435 -9.34 -32.84 -8.82
N GLN A 436 -10.11 -32.66 -9.92
CA GLN A 436 -11.01 -31.51 -10.03
C GLN A 436 -12.49 -31.80 -9.63
N SER A 437 -12.85 -33.06 -9.33
CA SER A 437 -14.26 -33.44 -9.13
C SER A 437 -14.67 -33.77 -7.69
N GLN A 438 -13.85 -33.51 -6.67
CA GLN A 438 -14.22 -33.84 -5.28
C GLN A 438 -14.58 -32.65 -4.37
N TRP A 439 -14.56 -31.41 -4.90
CA TRP A 439 -14.91 -30.22 -4.10
C TRP A 439 -16.29 -29.62 -4.41
N GLU A 440 -17.03 -30.15 -5.41
CA GLU A 440 -18.38 -29.66 -5.73
C GLU A 440 -19.52 -30.45 -5.05
N SER A 441 -19.26 -31.55 -4.35
CA SER A 441 -20.29 -32.38 -3.73
C SER A 441 -20.50 -32.21 -2.21
N GLY A 442 -19.86 -31.20 -1.60
CA GLY A 442 -19.93 -30.95 -0.15
C GLY A 442 -20.88 -29.84 0.30
N GLN A 443 -21.75 -29.30 -0.56
CA GLN A 443 -22.70 -28.21 -0.20
C GLN A 443 -24.17 -28.49 -0.53
N GLN A 444 -24.63 -29.73 -0.48
CA GLN A 444 -26.06 -30.04 -0.45
C GLN A 444 -26.27 -31.27 0.40
N THR A 445 -26.41 -31.12 1.70
CA THR A 445 -27.28 -31.89 2.61
C THR A 445 -26.99 -31.41 4.02
N ASP A 446 -27.82 -30.47 4.49
CA ASP A 446 -28.19 -30.35 5.90
C ASP A 446 -29.23 -29.21 6.00
N ARG A 447 -30.46 -29.52 5.50
CA ARG A 447 -31.69 -28.88 5.91
C ARG A 447 -32.79 -29.89 5.77
N ALA A 448 -32.97 -30.69 6.75
CA ALA A 448 -34.25 -31.24 7.19
C ALA A 448 -34.04 -32.06 8.47
N ASP A 449 -34.96 -31.86 9.39
CA ASP A 449 -35.19 -32.58 10.64
C ASP A 449 -34.40 -32.15 11.87
N ASN A 450 -34.99 -31.21 12.66
CA ASN A 450 -35.63 -31.62 13.92
C ASN A 450 -36.40 -30.46 14.59
N CYS A 451 -37.57 -30.81 15.04
CA CYS A 451 -38.55 -30.19 15.94
C CYS A 451 -38.05 -29.19 16.96
#